data_1c2b6cd9f714658087445d9f50b1f510
#
_entry.id   1c2b6cd9f714658087445d9f50b1f510
#
_cell.length_a   1.000
_cell.length_b   1.000
_cell.length_c   1.000
_cell.angle_alpha   90.00
_cell.angle_beta   90.00
_cell.angle_gamma   90.00
#
_symmetry.space_group_name_H-M   'P 1'
#
loop_
_entity.id
_entity.type
_entity.pdbx_description
1 polymer ?
#
loop_
_entity_poly.entity_id
_entity_poly.type
_entity_poly.pdbx_seq_one_letter_code
_entity_poly.pdbx_strand_id
1 'polypeptide(L)'
;MQIAAVFITYFVALVAPDFMSYDQAKVVSTISFTILSYCLLARVSWKFDAYRGSVFGVLVAAGACLFTLDLLYGERLVGSITHDKLPPDELTSIFGLNYSSVDGYHWLFCAIMTICLIGIYALVNYLDACCFQKSDKKEQEI
;
A
#
# COMPACT_ATOMS: atom_id res chain seq x y z
N MET A 1 -4.17 -7.04 7.43
CA MET A 1 -4.48 -6.33 6.19
C MET A 1 -3.29 -6.23 5.23
N GLN A 2 -2.17 -5.67 5.64
CA GLN A 2 -0.96 -5.53 4.80
C GLN A 2 -0.46 -6.88 4.28
N ILE A 3 -0.37 -7.89 5.14
CA ILE A 3 0.01 -9.25 4.75
C ILE A 3 -1.00 -9.84 3.75
N ALA A 4 -2.29 -9.58 3.94
CA ALA A 4 -3.32 -10.04 3.01
C ALA A 4 -3.17 -9.40 1.62
N ALA A 5 -2.84 -8.10 1.54
CA ALA A 5 -2.59 -7.43 0.26
C ALA A 5 -1.41 -8.07 -0.50
N VAL A 6 -0.30 -8.31 0.19
CA VAL A 6 0.87 -8.98 -0.38
C VAL A 6 0.51 -10.39 -0.84
N PHE A 7 -0.17 -11.16 0.03
CA PHE A 7 -0.55 -12.54 -0.29
C PHE A 7 -1.47 -12.62 -1.51
N ILE A 8 -2.49 -11.76 -1.60
CA ILE A 8 -3.43 -11.73 -2.73
C ILE A 8 -2.70 -11.42 -4.04
N THR A 9 -1.83 -10.41 -4.07
CA THR A 9 -1.13 -10.03 -5.31
C THR A 9 -0.18 -11.11 -5.79
N TYR A 10 0.59 -11.73 -4.91
CA TYR A 10 1.47 -12.84 -5.29
C TYR A 10 0.70 -14.11 -5.64
N PHE A 11 -0.44 -14.36 -4.98
CA PHE A 11 -1.31 -15.46 -5.35
C PHE A 11 -1.90 -15.29 -6.75
N VAL A 12 -2.35 -14.08 -7.10
CA VAL A 12 -2.83 -13.77 -8.46
C VAL A 12 -1.72 -13.94 -9.49
N ALA A 13 -0.51 -13.49 -9.22
CA ALA A 13 0.63 -13.67 -10.12
C ALA A 13 0.98 -15.17 -10.32
N LEU A 14 0.77 -15.99 -9.30
CA LEU A 14 1.03 -17.43 -9.38
C LEU A 14 -0.05 -18.18 -10.16
N VAL A 15 -1.32 -17.82 -9.95
CA VAL A 15 -2.48 -18.55 -10.51
C VAL A 15 -2.85 -18.04 -11.91
N ALA A 16 -2.65 -16.77 -12.17
CA ALA A 16 -2.96 -16.12 -13.44
C ALA A 16 -1.76 -15.31 -13.97
N PRO A 17 -0.70 -15.99 -14.43
CA PRO A 17 0.52 -15.33 -14.90
C PRO A 17 0.29 -14.44 -16.13
N ASP A 18 -0.74 -14.74 -16.93
CA ASP A 18 -1.14 -13.91 -18.08
C ASP A 18 -1.79 -12.58 -17.66
N PHE A 19 -2.36 -12.53 -16.46
CA PHE A 19 -2.95 -11.31 -15.91
C PHE A 19 -1.92 -10.44 -15.19
N MET A 20 -1.02 -11.03 -14.41
CA MET A 20 -0.05 -10.29 -13.61
C MET A 20 1.27 -11.05 -13.51
N SER A 21 2.35 -10.44 -14.00
CA SER A 21 3.71 -10.97 -13.82
C SER A 21 4.21 -10.76 -12.39
N TYR A 22 5.29 -11.46 -12.05
CA TYR A 22 5.90 -11.34 -10.72
C TYR A 22 6.37 -9.92 -10.39
N ASP A 23 6.94 -9.21 -11.38
CA ASP A 23 7.40 -7.82 -11.21
C ASP A 23 6.24 -6.85 -11.01
N GLN A 24 5.15 -7.04 -11.75
CA GLN A 24 3.91 -6.29 -11.56
C GLN A 24 3.30 -6.53 -10.17
N ALA A 25 3.29 -7.78 -9.70
CA ALA A 25 2.83 -8.11 -8.35
C ALA A 25 3.67 -7.42 -7.27
N LYS A 26 4.98 -7.31 -7.47
CA LYS A 26 5.89 -6.59 -6.58
C LYS A 26 5.53 -5.11 -6.49
N VAL A 27 5.28 -4.45 -7.61
CA VAL A 27 4.87 -3.04 -7.64
C VAL A 27 3.52 -2.85 -6.94
N VAL A 28 2.50 -3.61 -7.35
CA VAL A 28 1.14 -3.52 -6.80
C VAL A 28 1.11 -3.80 -5.31
N SER A 29 1.83 -4.82 -4.84
CA SER A 29 1.90 -5.16 -3.42
C SER A 29 2.56 -4.07 -2.59
N THR A 30 3.66 -3.47 -3.10
CA THR A 30 4.38 -2.40 -2.41
C THR A 30 3.51 -1.15 -2.26
N ILE A 31 2.80 -0.76 -3.32
CA ILE A 31 1.91 0.40 -3.29
C ILE A 31 0.74 0.16 -2.34
N SER A 32 0.07 -0.99 -2.44
CA SER A 32 -1.04 -1.34 -1.55
C SER A 32 -0.60 -1.40 -0.10
N PHE A 33 0.56 -1.99 0.18
CA PHE A 33 1.16 -2.03 1.51
C PHE A 33 1.40 -0.62 2.06
N THR A 34 1.93 0.29 1.24
CA THR A 34 2.20 1.67 1.62
C THR A 34 0.92 2.42 1.95
N ILE A 35 -0.11 2.35 1.08
CA ILE A 35 -1.40 3.00 1.31
C ILE A 35 -2.06 2.48 2.60
N LEU A 36 -2.10 1.15 2.79
CA LEU A 36 -2.68 0.54 3.98
C LEU A 36 -1.90 0.92 5.26
N SER A 37 -0.58 1.07 5.17
CA SER A 37 0.26 1.55 6.27
C SER A 37 -0.11 2.97 6.68
N TYR A 38 -0.30 3.87 5.72
CA TYR A 38 -0.73 5.24 5.99
C TYR A 38 -2.16 5.29 6.58
N CYS A 39 -3.08 4.48 6.08
CA CYS A 39 -4.43 4.38 6.65
C CYS A 39 -4.40 3.91 8.11
N LEU A 40 -3.55 2.92 8.42
CA LEU A 40 -3.41 2.41 9.77
C LEU A 40 -2.76 3.44 10.70
N LEU A 41 -1.73 4.15 10.21
CA LEU A 41 -1.08 5.23 10.95
C LEU A 41 -2.05 6.38 11.23
N ALA A 42 -2.85 6.79 10.23
CA ALA A 42 -3.90 7.79 10.40
C ALA A 42 -4.89 7.40 11.50
N ARG A 43 -5.27 6.13 11.55
CA ARG A 43 -6.20 5.63 12.56
C ARG A 43 -5.61 5.62 13.97
N VAL A 44 -4.38 5.15 14.13
CA VAL A 44 -3.69 5.16 15.44
C VAL A 44 -3.53 6.60 15.94
N SER A 45 -3.36 7.53 15.03
CA SER A 45 -3.20 8.95 15.32
C SER A 45 -4.54 9.72 15.41
N TRP A 46 -5.71 9.06 15.40
CA TRP A 46 -7.04 9.67 15.29
C TRP A 46 -7.35 10.73 16.38
N LYS A 47 -6.68 10.68 17.53
CA LYS A 47 -6.71 11.78 18.51
C LYS A 47 -5.60 12.78 18.14
N PHE A 48 -5.80 13.48 17.01
CA PHE A 48 -4.87 14.49 16.53
C PHE A 48 -4.86 15.71 17.45
N ASP A 49 -3.84 15.80 18.31
CA ASP A 49 -3.34 17.08 18.75
C ASP A 49 -2.64 17.77 17.57
N ALA A 50 -2.60 19.10 17.54
CA ALA A 50 -2.00 19.87 16.43
C ALA A 50 -0.56 19.39 16.10
N TYR A 51 0.20 18.98 17.10
CA TYR A 51 1.55 18.44 16.92
C TYR A 51 1.56 17.10 16.18
N ARG A 52 0.72 16.15 16.58
CA ARG A 52 0.66 14.81 15.93
C ARG A 52 0.14 14.91 14.50
N GLY A 53 -0.83 15.81 14.25
CA GLY A 53 -1.34 16.09 12.92
C GLY A 53 -0.27 16.65 11.99
N SER A 54 0.55 17.58 12.46
CA SER A 54 1.65 18.15 11.65
C SER A 54 2.73 17.13 11.34
N VAL A 55 3.14 16.30 12.30
CA VAL A 55 4.13 15.23 12.08
C VAL A 55 3.61 14.21 11.07
N PHE A 56 2.34 13.80 11.21
CA PHE A 56 1.71 12.90 10.25
C PHE A 56 1.65 13.51 8.84
N GLY A 57 1.25 14.77 8.73
CA GLY A 57 1.20 15.50 7.45
C GLY A 57 2.57 15.58 6.78
N VAL A 58 3.62 15.87 7.53
CA VAL A 58 5.01 15.90 7.02
C VAL A 58 5.44 14.52 6.53
N LEU A 59 5.17 13.44 7.27
CA LEU A 59 5.53 12.09 6.88
C LEU A 59 4.80 11.65 5.60
N VAL A 60 3.51 11.95 5.48
CA VAL A 60 2.73 11.66 4.26
C VAL A 60 3.26 12.45 3.07
N ALA A 61 3.51 13.74 3.24
CA ALA A 61 4.06 14.59 2.20
C ALA A 61 5.45 14.14 1.76
N ALA A 62 6.34 13.82 2.69
CA ALA A 62 7.67 13.30 2.38
C ALA A 62 7.61 11.96 1.64
N GLY A 63 6.76 11.03 2.08
CA GLY A 63 6.55 9.75 1.41
C GLY A 63 5.99 9.90 0.00
N ALA A 64 5.01 10.78 -0.18
CA ALA A 64 4.45 11.09 -1.50
C ALA A 64 5.48 11.73 -2.43
N CYS A 65 6.29 12.67 -1.94
CA CYS A 65 7.38 13.28 -2.69
C CYS A 65 8.43 12.24 -3.12
N LEU A 66 8.89 11.38 -2.20
CA LEU A 66 9.87 10.33 -2.51
C LEU A 66 9.32 9.34 -3.53
N PHE A 67 8.06 8.93 -3.38
CA PHE A 67 7.42 8.02 -4.33
C PHE A 67 7.25 8.66 -5.72
N THR A 68 6.86 9.95 -5.77
CA THR A 68 6.73 10.68 -7.04
C THR A 68 8.09 10.87 -7.72
N LEU A 69 9.14 11.17 -6.95
CA LEU A 69 10.50 11.29 -7.47
C LEU A 69 11.00 9.95 -8.02
N ASP A 70 10.75 8.85 -7.32
CA ASP A 70 11.11 7.51 -7.79
C ASP A 70 10.36 7.13 -9.08
N LEU A 71 9.06 7.44 -9.16
CA LEU A 71 8.25 7.19 -10.34
C LEU A 71 8.72 7.99 -11.57
N LEU A 72 9.10 9.26 -11.38
CA LEU A 72 9.46 10.16 -12.48
C LEU A 72 10.93 10.08 -12.90
N TYR A 73 11.81 9.84 -11.93
CA TYR A 73 13.26 9.95 -12.14
C TYR A 73 14.03 8.70 -11.72
N GLY A 74 13.41 7.72 -11.06
CA GLY A 74 14.10 6.55 -10.51
C GLY A 74 14.90 5.79 -11.55
N GLU A 75 14.31 5.48 -12.70
CA GLU A 75 14.97 4.77 -13.79
C GLU A 75 16.14 5.55 -14.37
N ARG A 76 15.99 6.88 -14.51
CA ARG A 76 17.06 7.75 -15.03
C ARG A 76 18.22 7.90 -14.06
N LEU A 77 17.92 7.98 -12.77
CA LEU A 77 18.95 8.09 -11.74
C LEU A 77 19.74 6.79 -11.61
N VAL A 78 19.07 5.65 -11.60
CA VAL A 78 19.73 4.34 -11.54
C VAL A 78 20.57 4.12 -12.80
N GLY A 79 20.06 4.43 -14.00
CA GLY A 79 20.81 4.35 -15.24
C GLY A 79 22.07 5.23 -15.23
N SER A 80 21.97 6.46 -14.72
CA SER A 80 23.11 7.38 -14.60
C SER A 80 24.18 6.90 -13.61
N ILE A 81 23.77 6.28 -12.49
CA ILE A 81 24.72 5.77 -11.47
C ILE A 81 25.38 4.48 -11.93
N THR A 82 24.68 3.65 -12.71
CA THR A 82 25.18 2.33 -13.14
C THR A 82 26.05 2.41 -14.40
N HIS A 83 26.28 3.60 -14.96
CA HIS A 83 27.15 3.83 -16.13
C HIS A 83 26.91 2.85 -17.29
N ASP A 84 25.68 2.79 -17.80
CA ASP A 84 25.29 1.99 -18.98
C ASP A 84 25.67 0.48 -18.93
N LYS A 85 25.90 -0.07 -17.73
CA LYS A 85 26.28 -1.48 -17.59
C LYS A 85 25.09 -2.45 -17.55
N LEU A 86 23.88 -1.94 -17.37
CA LEU A 86 22.65 -2.74 -17.36
C LEU A 86 21.87 -2.54 -18.66
N PRO A 87 21.32 -3.62 -19.24
CA PRO A 87 20.39 -3.52 -20.35
C PRO A 87 19.14 -2.73 -19.93
N PRO A 88 18.48 -1.99 -20.85
CA PRO A 88 17.32 -1.15 -20.53
C PRO A 88 16.15 -1.91 -19.90
N ASP A 89 16.06 -3.22 -20.16
CA ASP A 89 15.01 -4.09 -19.63
C ASP A 89 15.21 -4.46 -18.14
N GLU A 90 16.42 -4.24 -17.62
CA GLU A 90 16.76 -4.47 -16.20
C GLU A 90 16.82 -3.17 -15.37
N LEU A 91 16.55 -2.02 -15.99
CA LEU A 91 16.50 -0.74 -15.31
C LEU A 91 15.27 -0.70 -14.37
N THR A 92 15.53 -0.80 -13.09
CA THR A 92 14.53 -0.64 -12.04
C THR A 92 14.64 0.75 -11.40
N SER A 93 13.58 1.18 -10.74
CA SER A 93 13.60 2.41 -9.93
C SER A 93 14.53 2.27 -8.71
N ILE A 94 14.74 3.36 -7.96
CA ILE A 94 15.54 3.37 -6.72
C ILE A 94 15.05 2.32 -5.72
N PHE A 95 13.74 2.08 -5.66
CA PHE A 95 13.13 1.02 -4.83
C PHE A 95 13.16 -0.37 -5.48
N GLY A 96 13.82 -0.55 -6.62
CA GLY A 96 13.87 -1.81 -7.34
C GLY A 96 12.52 -2.23 -7.94
N LEU A 97 11.69 -1.25 -8.31
CA LEU A 97 10.37 -1.45 -8.90
C LEU A 97 10.40 -1.07 -10.38
N ASN A 98 9.81 -1.89 -11.23
CA ASN A 98 9.66 -1.60 -12.66
C ASN A 98 8.24 -1.08 -12.92
N TYR A 99 8.07 0.24 -12.90
CA TYR A 99 6.76 0.87 -13.10
C TYR A 99 6.29 0.81 -14.55
N SER A 100 7.19 0.73 -15.51
CA SER A 100 6.87 0.68 -16.93
C SER A 100 6.18 -0.63 -17.33
N SER A 101 6.33 -1.68 -16.53
CA SER A 101 5.66 -2.97 -16.74
C SER A 101 4.19 -2.99 -16.31
N VAL A 102 3.71 -1.95 -15.61
CA VAL A 102 2.38 -1.92 -14.99
C VAL A 102 1.38 -1.18 -15.88
N ASP A 103 0.45 -1.90 -16.47
CA ASP A 103 -0.63 -1.37 -17.28
C ASP A 103 -1.76 -0.74 -16.45
N GLY A 104 -2.62 0.06 -17.10
CA GLY A 104 -3.72 0.75 -16.42
C GLY A 104 -4.69 -0.15 -15.66
N TYR A 105 -4.93 -1.38 -16.11
CA TYR A 105 -5.81 -2.32 -15.42
C TYR A 105 -5.17 -2.91 -14.14
N HIS A 106 -3.86 -3.00 -14.06
CA HIS A 106 -3.17 -3.38 -12.82
C HIS A 106 -3.30 -2.27 -11.76
N TRP A 107 -3.26 -1.01 -12.17
CA TRP A 107 -3.52 0.13 -11.28
C TRP A 107 -4.97 0.11 -10.77
N LEU A 108 -5.92 -0.22 -11.63
CA LEU A 108 -7.31 -0.39 -11.24
C LEU A 108 -7.49 -1.55 -10.25
N PHE A 109 -6.83 -2.69 -10.50
CA PHE A 109 -6.81 -3.82 -9.58
C PHE A 109 -6.25 -3.43 -8.21
N CYS A 110 -5.13 -2.71 -8.18
CA CYS A 110 -4.52 -2.19 -6.95
C CYS A 110 -5.50 -1.31 -6.16
N ALA A 111 -6.19 -0.39 -6.85
CA ALA A 111 -7.17 0.51 -6.22
C ALA A 111 -8.35 -0.27 -5.64
N ILE A 112 -8.96 -1.17 -6.40
CA ILE A 112 -10.10 -1.98 -5.96
C ILE A 112 -9.71 -2.85 -4.77
N MET A 113 -8.59 -3.56 -4.85
CA MET A 113 -8.09 -4.41 -3.77
C MET A 113 -7.86 -3.60 -2.49
N THR A 114 -7.23 -2.44 -2.60
CA THR A 114 -6.94 -1.55 -1.46
C THR A 114 -8.23 -1.06 -0.81
N ILE A 115 -9.22 -0.62 -1.61
CA ILE A 115 -10.53 -0.17 -1.12
C ILE A 115 -11.27 -1.32 -0.42
N CYS A 116 -11.29 -2.52 -1.01
CA CYS A 116 -11.92 -3.70 -0.41
C CYS A 116 -11.29 -4.05 0.95
N LEU A 117 -9.97 -4.04 1.06
CA LEU A 117 -9.27 -4.32 2.31
C LEU A 117 -9.54 -3.27 3.39
N ILE A 118 -9.60 -1.99 3.02
CA ILE A 118 -10.00 -0.90 3.94
C ILE A 118 -11.45 -1.12 4.40
N GLY A 119 -12.35 -1.48 3.49
CA GLY A 119 -13.75 -1.76 3.79
C GLY A 119 -13.93 -2.94 4.76
N ILE A 120 -13.24 -4.05 4.51
CA ILE A 120 -13.23 -5.22 5.40
C ILE A 120 -12.71 -4.83 6.79
N TYR A 121 -11.65 -4.06 6.85
CA TYR A 121 -11.10 -3.59 8.11
C TYR A 121 -12.08 -2.69 8.87
N ALA A 122 -12.75 -1.76 8.19
CA ALA A 122 -13.76 -0.91 8.81
C ALA A 122 -14.94 -1.74 9.34
N LEU A 123 -15.37 -2.76 8.58
CA LEU A 123 -16.44 -3.66 8.98
C LEU A 123 -16.08 -4.47 10.25
N VAL A 124 -14.90 -5.07 10.27
CA VAL A 124 -14.42 -5.83 11.44
C VAL A 124 -14.40 -4.95 12.70
N ASN A 125 -13.90 -3.73 12.58
CA ASN A 125 -13.89 -2.81 13.71
C ASN A 125 -15.27 -2.36 14.15
N TYR A 126 -16.21 -2.21 13.24
CA TYR A 126 -17.59 -1.90 13.56
C TYR A 126 -18.24 -3.06 14.32
N LEU A 127 -18.02 -4.30 13.88
CA LEU A 127 -18.52 -5.49 14.54
C LEU A 127 -17.94 -5.66 15.96
N ASP A 128 -16.63 -5.44 16.12
CA ASP A 128 -15.98 -5.48 17.44
C ASP A 128 -16.61 -4.45 18.39
N ALA A 129 -16.81 -3.21 17.94
CA ALA A 129 -17.43 -2.17 18.75
C ALA A 129 -18.86 -2.55 19.16
N CYS A 130 -19.64 -3.15 18.24
CA CYS A 130 -20.99 -3.62 18.55
C CYS A 130 -21.01 -4.79 19.55
N CYS A 131 -20.04 -5.71 19.46
CA CYS A 131 -19.93 -6.85 20.35
C CYS A 131 -19.55 -6.42 21.78
N PHE A 132 -18.59 -5.48 21.92
CA PHE A 132 -18.19 -4.95 23.23
C PHE A 132 -19.33 -4.20 23.93
N GLN A 133 -20.08 -3.34 23.24
CA GLN A 133 -21.23 -2.65 23.82
C GLN A 133 -22.32 -3.60 24.32
N LYS A 134 -22.46 -4.77 23.71
CA LYS A 134 -23.45 -5.78 24.12
C LYS A 134 -23.01 -6.55 25.36
N SER A 135 -21.70 -6.70 25.56
CA SER A 135 -21.12 -7.34 26.75
C SER A 135 -21.26 -6.45 28.01
N ASP A 136 -20.93 -5.16 27.90
CA ASP A 136 -21.02 -4.20 28.99
C ASP A 136 -22.46 -4.02 29.51
N LYS A 137 -23.47 -4.07 28.60
CA LYS A 137 -24.86 -4.00 29.02
C LYS A 137 -25.33 -5.22 29.80
N LYS A 138 -24.79 -6.40 29.50
CA LYS A 138 -25.13 -7.62 30.24
C LYS A 138 -24.52 -7.66 31.65
N GLU A 139 -23.36 -7.06 31.87
CA GLU A 139 -22.76 -6.97 33.23
C GLU A 139 -23.44 -5.94 34.13
N GLN A 140 -24.13 -4.94 33.56
CA GLN A 140 -24.87 -3.95 34.31
C GLN A 140 -26.29 -4.42 34.73
N GLU A 141 -26.79 -5.51 34.16
CA GLU A 141 -28.11 -6.10 34.50
C GLU A 141 -28.04 -7.22 35.53
N ILE A 142 -26.86 -7.57 36.02
CA ILE A 142 -26.62 -8.56 37.09
C ILE A 142 -26.25 -7.82 38.36
#